data_7e1c7307cf52fe3b6fa0325148a209e4
#
_entry.id   7e1c7307cf52fe3b6fa0325148a209e4
#
_cell.length_a   1.000
_cell.length_b   1.000
_cell.length_c   1.000
_cell.angle_alpha   90.00
_cell.angle_beta   90.00
_cell.angle_gamma   90.00
#
_symmetry.space_group_name_H-M   'P 1'
#
loop_
_entity.id
_entity.type
_entity.pdbx_description
1 polymer ?
#
loop_
_entity_poly.entity_id
_entity_poly.type
_entity_poly.pdbx_seq_one_letter_code
_entity_poly.pdbx_strand_id
1 'polypeptide(L)'
;MSYKVDEIDNKRVVHLNGEIDMEVSDKARNTILPLIEAGHEVQINLSKVDYMDSSGISVLIESKKKSEEKRTKFELIEVSKPVEKVLAMARKFL
;
A
#
# COMPACT_ATOMS: atom_id res chain seq x y z
N MET A 1 15.41 -2.58 7.15
CA MET A 1 14.97 -3.33 5.96
C MET A 1 13.98 -2.49 5.16
N SER A 2 14.05 -2.60 3.85
CA SER A 2 13.13 -1.90 2.98
C SER A 2 12.16 -2.90 2.36
N TYR A 3 11.03 -2.40 1.88
CA TYR A 3 10.08 -3.22 1.13
C TYR A 3 10.53 -3.31 -0.32
N LYS A 4 10.36 -4.50 -0.92
CA LYS A 4 10.73 -4.71 -2.30
C LYS A 4 9.79 -3.96 -3.24
N VAL A 5 10.36 -3.35 -4.27
CA VAL A 5 9.59 -2.66 -5.31
C VAL A 5 10.01 -3.23 -6.66
N ASP A 6 9.05 -3.76 -7.40
CA ASP A 6 9.29 -4.27 -8.76
C ASP A 6 8.69 -3.32 -9.78
N GLU A 7 9.34 -3.23 -10.94
CA GLU A 7 8.78 -2.53 -12.08
C GLU A 7 8.27 -3.59 -13.06
N ILE A 8 6.95 -3.61 -13.31
CA ILE A 8 6.31 -4.59 -14.17
C ILE A 8 5.32 -3.85 -15.06
N ASP A 9 5.55 -3.89 -16.39
CA ASP A 9 4.65 -3.27 -17.37
C ASP A 9 4.33 -1.80 -17.06
N ASN A 10 5.35 -1.03 -16.71
CA ASN A 10 5.26 0.40 -16.37
C ASN A 10 4.53 0.66 -15.04
N LYS A 11 4.28 -0.37 -14.26
CA LYS A 11 3.72 -0.24 -12.92
C LYS A 11 4.81 -0.47 -11.90
N ARG A 12 4.63 0.10 -10.73
CA ARG A 12 5.49 -0.19 -9.58
C ARG A 12 4.69 -1.05 -8.62
N VAL A 13 5.20 -2.26 -8.36
CA VAL A 13 4.55 -3.20 -7.43
C VAL A 13 5.35 -3.17 -6.13
N VAL A 14 4.71 -2.69 -5.07
CA VAL A 14 5.34 -2.64 -3.74
C VAL A 14 4.90 -3.86 -2.95
N HIS A 15 5.86 -4.64 -2.49
CA HIS A 15 5.60 -5.86 -1.72
C HIS A 15 5.75 -5.54 -0.23
N LEU A 16 4.64 -5.31 0.44
CA LEU A 16 4.66 -5.18 1.89
C LEU A 16 4.73 -6.57 2.51
N ASN A 17 5.29 -6.67 3.71
CA ASN A 17 5.43 -7.96 4.37
C ASN A 17 5.43 -7.78 5.88
N GLY A 18 5.12 -8.87 6.59
CA GLY A 18 5.16 -8.90 8.04
C GLY A 18 4.02 -8.12 8.66
N GLU A 19 4.32 -7.44 9.76
CA GLU A 19 3.33 -6.65 10.48
C GLU A 19 3.46 -5.18 10.08
N ILE A 20 2.35 -4.59 9.69
CA ILE A 20 2.32 -3.17 9.32
C ILE A 20 1.59 -2.43 10.44
N ASP A 21 2.34 -2.07 11.47
CA ASP A 21 1.85 -1.39 12.65
C ASP A 21 2.39 0.03 12.72
N MET A 22 2.15 0.69 13.85
CA MET A 22 2.57 2.07 14.05
C MET A 22 4.07 2.28 13.90
N GLU A 23 4.88 1.27 14.26
CA GLU A 23 6.33 1.41 14.20
C GLU A 23 6.87 1.39 12.78
N VAL A 24 6.21 0.67 11.87
CA VAL A 24 6.69 0.53 10.49
C VAL A 24 5.83 1.26 9.47
N SER A 25 4.72 1.88 9.87
CA SER A 25 3.84 2.55 8.92
C SER A 25 4.54 3.68 8.17
N ASP A 26 5.44 4.42 8.81
CA ASP A 26 6.20 5.46 8.13
C ASP A 26 7.13 4.90 7.07
N LYS A 27 7.69 3.73 7.32
CA LYS A 27 8.54 3.07 6.33
C LYS A 27 7.72 2.68 5.10
N ALA A 28 6.51 2.16 5.31
CA ALA A 28 5.60 1.83 4.21
C ALA A 28 5.22 3.10 3.44
N ARG A 29 4.87 4.17 4.16
CA ARG A 29 4.52 5.44 3.56
C ARG A 29 5.68 5.98 2.71
N ASN A 30 6.89 5.94 3.26
CA ASN A 30 8.06 6.47 2.58
C ASN A 30 8.50 5.63 1.39
N THR A 31 8.03 4.39 1.30
CA THR A 31 8.25 3.56 0.13
C THR A 31 7.22 3.85 -0.96
N ILE A 32 5.96 4.03 -0.58
CA ILE A 32 4.84 4.13 -1.52
C ILE A 32 4.67 5.55 -2.08
N LEU A 33 4.58 6.56 -1.21
CA LEU A 33 4.23 7.91 -1.65
C LEU A 33 5.17 8.50 -2.68
N PRO A 34 6.50 8.35 -2.57
CA PRO A 34 7.39 8.90 -3.59
C PRO A 34 7.13 8.34 -4.98
N LEU A 35 6.70 7.07 -5.08
CA LEU A 35 6.38 6.46 -6.36
C LEU A 35 5.13 7.10 -6.97
N ILE A 36 4.14 7.35 -6.15
CA ILE A 36 2.91 8.00 -6.61
C ILE A 36 3.19 9.44 -7.02
N GLU A 37 3.99 10.15 -6.22
CA GLU A 37 4.35 11.54 -6.53
C GLU A 37 5.16 11.67 -7.81
N ALA A 38 5.92 10.64 -8.14
CA ALA A 38 6.65 10.59 -9.40
C ALA A 38 5.76 10.28 -10.61
N GLY A 39 4.48 10.00 -10.38
CA GLY A 39 3.52 9.77 -11.44
C GLY A 39 3.37 8.31 -11.86
N HIS A 40 3.90 7.39 -11.08
CA HIS A 40 3.80 5.96 -11.41
C HIS A 40 2.46 5.39 -11.01
N GLU A 41 1.98 4.42 -11.80
CA GLU A 41 0.89 3.56 -11.38
C GLU A 41 1.46 2.60 -10.34
N VAL A 42 0.79 2.47 -9.19
CA VAL A 42 1.29 1.70 -8.07
C VAL A 42 0.31 0.61 -7.69
N GLN A 43 0.82 -0.61 -7.51
CA GLN A 43 0.07 -1.72 -6.95
C GLN A 43 0.75 -2.12 -5.65
N ILE A 44 -0.05 -2.39 -4.62
CA ILE A 44 0.47 -2.84 -3.33
C ILE A 44 0.12 -4.30 -3.17
N ASN A 45 1.13 -5.16 -3.16
CA ASN A 45 0.96 -6.59 -2.96
C ASN A 45 0.97 -6.87 -1.46
N LEU A 46 -0.13 -7.42 -0.95
CA LEU A 46 -0.32 -7.66 0.47
C LEU A 46 -0.30 -9.15 0.83
N SER A 47 0.16 -10.01 -0.10
CA SER A 47 0.14 -11.46 0.13
C SER A 47 1.01 -11.91 1.29
N LYS A 48 2.05 -11.15 1.62
CA LYS A 48 2.99 -11.49 2.68
C LYS A 48 2.75 -10.71 3.98
N VAL A 49 1.65 -9.98 4.06
CA VAL A 49 1.33 -9.21 5.27
C VAL A 49 0.54 -10.09 6.23
N ASP A 50 1.07 -10.24 7.45
CA ASP A 50 0.46 -11.08 8.48
C ASP A 50 -0.51 -10.31 9.35
N TYR A 51 -0.30 -8.99 9.47
CA TYR A 51 -1.07 -8.15 10.36
C TYR A 51 -1.00 -6.70 9.89
N MET A 52 -2.11 -5.99 10.04
CA MET A 52 -2.15 -4.56 9.74
C MET A 52 -3.14 -3.91 10.69
N ASP A 53 -2.73 -2.82 11.32
CA ASP A 53 -3.61 -2.04 12.19
C ASP A 53 -4.03 -0.75 11.48
N SER A 54 -4.68 0.15 12.22
CA SER A 54 -5.17 1.40 11.65
C SER A 54 -4.07 2.27 11.07
N SER A 55 -2.84 2.16 11.58
CA SER A 55 -1.70 2.92 11.05
C SER A 55 -1.39 2.51 9.62
N GLY A 56 -1.40 1.19 9.35
CA GLY A 56 -1.20 0.68 8.00
C GLY A 56 -2.35 1.04 7.08
N ILE A 57 -3.59 0.91 7.57
CA ILE A 57 -4.78 1.28 6.80
C ILE A 57 -4.69 2.77 6.40
N SER A 58 -4.25 3.63 7.32
CA SER A 58 -4.11 5.06 7.05
C SER A 58 -3.13 5.33 5.91
N VAL A 59 -2.04 4.58 5.85
CA VAL A 59 -1.07 4.70 4.76
C VAL A 59 -1.72 4.36 3.43
N LEU A 60 -2.51 3.29 3.37
CA LEU A 60 -3.18 2.89 2.14
C LEU A 60 -4.21 3.93 1.71
N ILE A 61 -4.98 4.48 2.64
CA ILE A 61 -5.96 5.52 2.33
C ILE A 61 -5.26 6.79 1.82
N GLU A 62 -4.20 7.19 2.49
CA GLU A 62 -3.41 8.35 2.10
C GLU A 62 -2.83 8.17 0.70
N SER A 63 -2.35 6.96 0.41
CA SER A 63 -1.79 6.62 -0.89
C SER A 63 -2.84 6.70 -1.99
N LYS A 64 -4.04 6.20 -1.72
CA LYS A 64 -5.15 6.27 -2.66
C LYS A 64 -5.49 7.72 -2.98
N LYS A 65 -5.59 8.55 -1.95
CA LYS A 65 -5.89 9.97 -2.14
C LYS A 65 -4.81 10.66 -2.96
N LYS A 66 -3.54 10.38 -2.68
CA LYS A 66 -2.44 10.97 -3.43
C LYS A 66 -2.48 10.54 -4.90
N SER A 67 -2.81 9.28 -5.16
CA SER A 67 -2.91 8.80 -6.54
C SER A 67 -4.03 9.51 -7.29
N GLU A 68 -5.14 9.80 -6.63
CA GLU A 68 -6.23 10.53 -7.24
C GLU A 68 -5.81 11.96 -7.57
N GLU A 69 -5.06 12.62 -6.68
CA GLU A 69 -4.52 13.95 -6.95
C GLU A 69 -3.59 13.95 -8.14
N LYS A 70 -2.80 12.90 -8.29
CA LYS A 70 -1.84 12.76 -9.39
C LYS A 70 -2.45 12.14 -10.64
N ARG A 71 -3.72 11.73 -10.58
CA ARG A 71 -4.43 11.09 -11.69
C ARG A 71 -3.74 9.82 -12.15
N THR A 72 -3.23 9.04 -11.18
CA THR A 72 -2.60 7.74 -11.45
C THR A 72 -3.44 6.64 -10.83
N LYS A 73 -3.19 5.40 -11.26
CA LYS A 73 -3.90 4.25 -10.71
C LYS A 73 -3.22 3.75 -9.45
N PHE A 74 -4.02 3.31 -8.48
CA PHE A 74 -3.55 2.71 -7.25
C PHE A 74 -4.44 1.53 -6.94
N GLU A 75 -3.84 0.35 -6.75
CA GLU A 75 -4.60 -0.89 -6.50
C GLU A 75 -3.96 -1.70 -5.39
N LEU A 76 -4.79 -2.42 -4.64
CA LEU A 76 -4.33 -3.43 -3.69
C LEU A 76 -4.50 -4.78 -4.36
N ILE A 77 -3.46 -5.59 -4.36
CA ILE A 77 -3.49 -6.91 -5.02
C ILE A 77 -3.06 -8.00 -4.04
N GLU A 78 -3.57 -9.20 -4.26
CA GLU A 78 -3.22 -10.40 -3.49
C GLU A 78 -3.34 -10.19 -2.00
N VAL A 79 -4.47 -9.62 -1.56
CA VAL A 79 -4.69 -9.29 -0.16
C VAL A 79 -4.77 -10.56 0.68
N SER A 80 -3.93 -10.65 1.71
CA SER A 80 -3.93 -11.81 2.62
C SER A 80 -5.22 -11.83 3.45
N LYS A 81 -5.58 -13.02 3.95
CA LYS A 81 -6.80 -13.17 4.74
C LYS A 81 -6.83 -12.28 6.00
N PRO A 82 -5.74 -12.21 6.78
CA PRO A 82 -5.74 -11.33 7.95
C PRO A 82 -5.98 -9.87 7.59
N VAL A 83 -5.41 -9.42 6.48
CA VAL A 83 -5.55 -8.03 6.05
C VAL A 83 -6.94 -7.79 5.48
N GLU A 84 -7.53 -8.76 4.77
CA GLU A 84 -8.87 -8.60 4.21
C GLU A 84 -9.90 -8.26 5.27
N LYS A 85 -9.80 -8.88 6.44
CA LYS A 85 -10.72 -8.61 7.55
C LYS A 85 -10.63 -7.16 8.02
N VAL A 86 -9.41 -6.65 8.12
CA VAL A 86 -9.19 -5.28 8.58
C VAL A 86 -9.60 -4.29 7.49
N LEU A 87 -9.29 -4.60 6.24
CA LEU A 87 -9.62 -3.73 5.11
C LEU A 87 -11.12 -3.62 4.88
N ALA A 88 -11.89 -4.64 5.25
CA ALA A 88 -13.34 -4.62 5.03
C ALA A 88 -13.99 -3.37 5.61
N MET A 89 -13.47 -2.87 6.72
CA MET A 89 -14.01 -1.67 7.37
C MET A 89 -13.61 -0.38 6.68
N ALA A 90 -12.56 -0.42 5.88
CA ALA A 90 -12.00 0.78 5.24
C ALA A 90 -12.16 0.77 3.72
N ARG A 91 -12.79 -0.26 3.14
CA ARG A 91 -12.91 -0.40 1.68
C ARG A 91 -13.57 0.80 1.02
N LYS A 92 -14.51 1.44 1.69
CA LYS A 92 -15.22 2.60 1.14
C LYS A 92 -14.31 3.80 0.91
N PHE A 93 -13.12 3.81 1.53
CA PHE A 93 -12.14 4.87 1.36
C PHE A 93 -11.07 4.49 0.35
N LEU A 94 -11.13 3.29 -0.17
CA LEU A 94 -10.17 2.75 -1.12
C LEU A 94 -10.86 2.39 -2.43
#